data_cc71b59716a57a73b768c32be09bf854
#
_entry.id   cc71b59716a57a73b768c32be09bf854
#
_cell.length_a   1.000
_cell.length_b   1.000
_cell.length_c   1.000
_cell.angle_alpha   90.00
_cell.angle_beta   90.00
_cell.angle_gamma   90.00
#
_symmetry.space_group_name_H-M   'P 1'
#
loop_
_entity.id
_entity.type
_entity.pdbx_description
1 polymer ?
#
loop_
_entity_poly.entity_id
_entity_poly.type
_entity_poly.pdbx_seq_one_letter_code
_entity_poly.pdbx_strand_id
1 'polypeptide(L)'
;VRAGHTAQGTTRAKRAFLSGLAGIFSGMSQYLDPQQVVDDLGDKFLVAFIKSIEVARVDLSEFEGFKPEWFVNFSKRFVANFIHERVWDSMVSQVHDHPGVTVVDREPTRQIHFGTNYVVRFKRHTGKLKIESFPTKGALAFWANRATPTLPGLEVWTLAMGYIWQPELGEIGDAILSFRDGKDKPIWSVTLNSHGGESATDITWEPIDPQLPQLDLSDVATEDDEDAADGS
;
A
#
# COMPACT_ATOMS: atom_id res chain seq x y z
N VAL A 1 20.43 32.64 35.81
CA VAL A 1 21.46 31.59 35.73
C VAL A 1 20.79 30.24 35.76
N ARG A 2 21.12 29.40 34.79
CA ARG A 2 20.80 27.99 34.49
C ARG A 2 19.63 27.82 33.54
N ALA A 3 19.92 27.63 32.28
CA ALA A 3 20.55 26.48 31.60
C ALA A 3 19.61 25.29 31.50
N GLY A 4 19.16 25.07 30.40
CA GLY A 4 18.89 24.11 29.40
C GLY A 4 19.40 22.69 29.67
N HIS A 5 18.59 21.70 29.28
CA HIS A 5 19.01 20.36 28.84
C HIS A 5 17.78 19.66 28.26
N THR A 6 17.76 19.61 26.94
CA THR A 6 18.03 18.41 26.11
C THR A 6 16.88 17.42 26.02
N ALA A 7 16.11 17.55 24.96
CA ALA A 7 15.30 16.48 24.39
C ALA A 7 16.01 15.95 23.13
N GLN A 8 17.11 15.18 23.31
CA GLN A 8 17.81 14.50 22.20
C GLN A 8 17.90 12.97 22.39
N GLY A 9 17.16 12.40 23.34
CA GLY A 9 17.32 10.98 23.71
C GLY A 9 16.45 9.97 22.98
N THR A 10 15.33 10.37 22.38
CA THR A 10 14.30 9.41 21.92
C THR A 10 14.47 8.95 20.46
N THR A 11 15.08 9.76 19.62
CA THR A 11 15.25 9.43 18.19
C THR A 11 16.34 8.38 17.94
N ARG A 12 17.35 8.34 18.81
CA ARG A 12 18.50 7.41 18.65
C ARG A 12 18.15 5.97 19.05
N ALA A 13 17.23 5.77 20.00
CA ALA A 13 16.84 4.43 20.47
C ALA A 13 15.92 3.71 19.46
N LYS A 14 15.04 4.43 18.77
CA LYS A 14 14.18 3.85 17.70
C LYS A 14 14.99 3.46 16.46
N ARG A 15 16.03 4.21 16.11
CA ARG A 15 16.94 3.84 14.99
C ARG A 15 17.72 2.55 15.26
N ALA A 16 18.11 2.28 16.50
CA ALA A 16 18.87 1.07 16.85
C ALA A 16 18.02 -0.21 16.83
N PHE A 17 16.72 -0.11 17.10
CA PHE A 17 15.82 -1.27 17.08
C PHE A 17 15.52 -1.73 15.63
N LEU A 18 15.42 -0.78 14.69
CA LEU A 18 15.16 -1.06 13.27
C LEU A 18 16.39 -1.63 12.53
N SER A 19 17.61 -1.25 12.94
CA SER A 19 18.83 -1.82 12.34
C SER A 19 19.04 -3.30 12.68
N GLY A 20 18.43 -3.80 13.75
CA GLY A 20 18.46 -5.21 14.12
C GLY A 20 17.57 -6.11 13.24
N LEU A 21 16.47 -5.57 12.71
CA LEU A 21 15.59 -6.29 11.78
C LEU A 21 16.12 -6.31 10.35
N ALA A 22 16.85 -5.29 9.92
CA ALA A 22 17.49 -5.25 8.59
C ALA A 22 18.50 -6.42 8.39
N GLY A 23 19.12 -6.92 9.45
CA GLY A 23 20.07 -8.03 9.39
C GLY A 23 19.43 -9.39 9.10
N ILE A 24 18.13 -9.58 9.39
CA ILE A 24 17.42 -10.85 9.16
C ILE A 24 17.01 -11.00 7.70
N PHE A 25 16.80 -9.90 6.98
CA PHE A 25 16.39 -9.90 5.57
C PHE A 25 17.56 -9.85 4.59
N SER A 26 18.79 -9.65 5.05
CA SER A 26 19.98 -9.50 4.18
C SER A 26 20.37 -10.74 3.37
N GLY A 27 19.72 -11.87 3.56
CA GLY A 27 20.02 -13.12 2.84
C GLY A 27 19.03 -13.53 1.76
N MET A 28 17.90 -12.83 1.57
CA MET A 28 16.82 -13.24 0.65
C MET A 28 16.29 -12.13 -0.27
N SER A 29 16.89 -10.95 -0.33
CA SER A 29 16.18 -9.85 -0.97
C SER A 29 16.47 -9.73 -2.46
N GLN A 30 15.69 -10.45 -3.21
CA GLN A 30 15.36 -10.17 -4.60
C GLN A 30 14.28 -9.06 -4.68
N TYR A 31 13.85 -8.51 -3.55
CA TYR A 31 12.79 -7.52 -3.42
C TYR A 31 13.28 -6.23 -2.76
N LEU A 32 12.61 -5.14 -3.09
CA LEU A 32 12.86 -3.83 -2.49
C LEU A 32 12.63 -3.84 -0.98
N ASP A 33 13.51 -3.14 -0.27
CA ASP A 33 13.33 -2.84 1.14
C ASP A 33 12.27 -1.72 1.31
N PRO A 34 11.28 -1.87 2.22
CA PRO A 34 10.25 -0.86 2.41
C PRO A 34 10.79 0.48 2.88
N GLN A 35 11.84 0.50 3.72
CA GLN A 35 12.46 1.75 4.17
C GLN A 35 13.11 2.50 3.02
N GLN A 36 13.82 1.78 2.15
CA GLN A 36 14.42 2.38 0.96
C GLN A 36 13.36 3.01 0.06
N VAL A 37 12.23 2.33 -0.17
CA VAL A 37 11.14 2.87 -1.00
C VAL A 37 10.54 4.13 -0.39
N VAL A 38 10.32 4.14 0.93
CA VAL A 38 9.80 5.32 1.65
C VAL A 38 10.78 6.48 1.56
N ASP A 39 12.08 6.23 1.77
CA ASP A 39 13.13 7.25 1.66
C ASP A 39 13.25 7.80 0.24
N ASP A 40 13.18 6.94 -0.78
CA ASP A 40 13.27 7.33 -2.20
C ASP A 40 12.06 8.17 -2.66
N LEU A 41 10.85 7.82 -2.22
CA LEU A 41 9.64 8.58 -2.51
C LEU A 41 9.63 9.93 -1.79
N GLY A 42 10.21 9.99 -0.61
CA GLY A 42 10.41 11.19 0.18
C GLY A 42 9.14 11.76 0.81
N ASP A 43 9.34 12.51 1.87
CA ASP A 43 8.25 13.03 2.72
C ASP A 43 7.23 13.86 1.95
N LYS A 44 7.70 14.73 1.06
CA LYS A 44 6.82 15.63 0.31
C LYS A 44 5.79 14.87 -0.53
N PHE A 45 6.21 13.80 -1.20
CA PHE A 45 5.31 12.97 -2.01
C PHE A 45 4.35 12.15 -1.13
N LEU A 46 4.86 11.56 -0.06
CA LEU A 46 4.07 10.74 0.85
C LEU A 46 3.04 11.58 1.63
N VAL A 47 3.40 12.79 2.05
CA VAL A 47 2.45 13.74 2.66
C VAL A 47 1.35 14.14 1.69
N ALA A 48 1.71 14.47 0.44
CA ALA A 48 0.71 14.77 -0.58
C ALA A 48 -0.26 13.61 -0.77
N PHE A 49 0.25 12.38 -0.74
CA PHE A 49 -0.59 11.20 -0.83
C PHE A 49 -1.52 11.03 0.38
N ILE A 50 -1.01 11.13 1.62
CA ILE A 50 -1.82 11.04 2.83
C ILE A 50 -2.93 12.10 2.82
N LYS A 51 -2.59 13.34 2.48
CA LYS A 51 -3.56 14.43 2.35
C LYS A 51 -4.63 14.12 1.29
N SER A 52 -4.27 13.46 0.20
CA SER A 52 -5.22 13.07 -0.83
C SER A 52 -6.23 12.02 -0.35
N ILE A 53 -5.80 11.12 0.52
CA ILE A 53 -6.69 10.17 1.19
C ILE A 53 -7.62 10.90 2.17
N GLU A 54 -7.10 11.87 2.94
CA GLU A 54 -7.91 12.68 3.84
C GLU A 54 -8.98 13.50 3.10
N VAL A 55 -8.61 14.15 2.00
CA VAL A 55 -9.57 14.87 1.14
C VAL A 55 -10.67 13.94 0.66
N ALA A 56 -10.31 12.76 0.14
CA ALA A 56 -11.30 11.81 -0.34
C ALA A 56 -12.22 11.28 0.78
N ARG A 57 -11.71 11.17 2.01
CA ARG A 57 -12.51 10.79 3.20
C ARG A 57 -13.54 11.87 3.53
N VAL A 58 -13.11 13.13 3.57
CA VAL A 58 -14.02 14.27 3.81
C VAL A 58 -15.07 14.36 2.72
N ASP A 59 -14.67 14.32 1.45
CA ASP A 59 -15.57 14.41 0.30
C ASP A 59 -16.62 13.28 0.29
N LEU A 60 -16.20 12.05 0.66
CA LEU A 60 -17.13 10.92 0.75
C LEU A 60 -18.18 11.15 1.85
N SER A 61 -17.73 11.59 3.02
CA SER A 61 -18.62 11.89 4.17
C SER A 61 -19.59 13.03 3.85
N GLU A 62 -19.11 14.11 3.21
CA GLU A 62 -19.96 15.23 2.78
C GLU A 62 -20.99 14.78 1.73
N PHE A 63 -20.57 13.96 0.78
CA PHE A 63 -21.48 13.42 -0.25
C PHE A 63 -22.56 12.52 0.34
N GLU A 64 -22.21 11.68 1.29
CA GLU A 64 -23.14 10.84 2.03
C GLU A 64 -24.12 11.68 2.84
N GLY A 65 -23.63 12.70 3.54
CA GLY A 65 -24.46 13.63 4.33
C GLY A 65 -25.39 14.51 3.49
N PHE A 66 -25.00 14.82 2.24
CA PHE A 66 -25.80 15.66 1.34
C PHE A 66 -27.07 14.95 0.83
N LYS A 67 -26.99 13.67 0.47
CA LYS A 67 -28.08 12.86 -0.08
C LYS A 67 -28.04 11.42 0.41
N PRO A 68 -28.31 11.19 1.70
CA PRO A 68 -28.20 9.86 2.30
C PRO A 68 -29.03 8.80 1.59
N GLU A 69 -30.25 9.18 1.15
CA GLU A 69 -31.16 8.29 0.44
C GLU A 69 -30.65 7.84 -0.93
N TRP A 70 -29.74 8.60 -1.54
CA TRP A 70 -29.07 8.19 -2.77
C TRP A 70 -27.92 7.26 -2.47
N PHE A 71 -27.15 7.60 -1.43
CA PHE A 71 -25.95 6.86 -1.05
C PHE A 71 -26.24 5.39 -0.74
N VAL A 72 -27.35 5.13 -0.02
CA VAL A 72 -27.80 3.76 0.31
C VAL A 72 -28.03 2.90 -0.95
N ASN A 73 -28.43 3.53 -2.06
CA ASN A 73 -28.73 2.82 -3.31
C ASN A 73 -27.55 2.74 -4.28
N PHE A 74 -26.40 3.35 -3.97
CA PHE A 74 -25.23 3.31 -4.84
C PHE A 74 -24.56 1.93 -4.84
N SER A 75 -24.14 1.53 -6.02
CA SER A 75 -23.33 0.31 -6.13
C SER A 75 -21.95 0.50 -5.49
N LYS A 76 -21.41 -0.59 -4.94
CA LYS A 76 -20.01 -0.60 -4.43
C LYS A 76 -19.00 -0.10 -5.45
N ARG A 77 -19.27 -0.33 -6.75
CA ARG A 77 -18.42 0.16 -7.85
C ARG A 77 -18.47 1.68 -7.98
N PHE A 78 -19.65 2.28 -7.84
CA PHE A 78 -19.80 3.74 -7.90
C PHE A 78 -19.01 4.40 -6.77
N VAL A 79 -19.18 3.94 -5.53
CA VAL A 79 -18.45 4.46 -4.38
C VAL A 79 -16.93 4.33 -4.58
N ALA A 80 -16.47 3.16 -5.05
CA ALA A 80 -15.04 2.95 -5.31
C ALA A 80 -14.49 3.88 -6.40
N ASN A 81 -15.26 4.14 -7.45
CA ASN A 81 -14.86 5.07 -8.50
C ASN A 81 -14.85 6.51 -7.99
N PHE A 82 -15.87 6.93 -7.22
CA PHE A 82 -15.91 8.25 -6.59
C PHE A 82 -14.64 8.51 -5.77
N ILE A 83 -14.31 7.59 -4.87
CA ILE A 83 -13.11 7.70 -4.04
C ILE A 83 -11.85 7.78 -4.91
N HIS A 84 -11.75 6.92 -5.94
CA HIS A 84 -10.61 6.91 -6.83
C HIS A 84 -10.41 8.24 -7.55
N GLU A 85 -11.50 8.83 -8.06
CA GLU A 85 -11.45 10.15 -8.72
C GLU A 85 -11.00 11.25 -7.73
N ARG A 86 -11.52 11.25 -6.51
CA ARG A 86 -11.15 12.25 -5.51
C ARG A 86 -9.69 12.16 -5.08
N VAL A 87 -9.21 10.93 -4.83
CA VAL A 87 -7.78 10.69 -4.53
C VAL A 87 -6.90 11.12 -5.70
N TRP A 88 -7.28 10.75 -6.93
CA TRP A 88 -6.51 11.09 -8.13
C TRP A 88 -6.41 12.59 -8.33
N ASP A 89 -7.53 13.30 -8.35
CA ASP A 89 -7.61 14.74 -8.53
C ASP A 89 -6.78 15.49 -7.48
N SER A 90 -6.99 15.17 -6.21
CA SER A 90 -6.24 15.76 -5.11
C SER A 90 -4.74 15.50 -5.21
N MET A 91 -4.34 14.25 -5.51
CA MET A 91 -2.92 13.90 -5.63
C MET A 91 -2.25 14.60 -6.80
N VAL A 92 -2.87 14.59 -7.98
CA VAL A 92 -2.32 15.25 -9.17
C VAL A 92 -2.11 16.74 -8.92
N SER A 93 -3.07 17.41 -8.28
CA SER A 93 -2.95 18.82 -7.95
C SER A 93 -1.78 19.13 -7.00
N GLN A 94 -1.48 18.22 -6.06
CA GLN A 94 -0.42 18.41 -5.08
C GLN A 94 0.99 18.07 -5.62
N VAL A 95 1.08 17.18 -6.60
CA VAL A 95 2.37 16.76 -7.16
C VAL A 95 2.71 17.38 -8.51
N HIS A 96 1.85 18.29 -9.01
CA HIS A 96 2.02 18.94 -10.31
C HIS A 96 3.43 19.51 -10.52
N ASP A 97 3.98 20.19 -9.52
CA ASP A 97 5.31 20.81 -9.57
C ASP A 97 6.39 19.98 -8.82
N HIS A 98 6.10 18.71 -8.52
CA HIS A 98 7.05 17.90 -7.80
C HIS A 98 8.18 17.42 -8.73
N PRO A 99 9.45 17.72 -8.42
CA PRO A 99 10.56 17.27 -9.24
C PRO A 99 10.64 15.74 -9.24
N GLY A 100 10.83 15.15 -10.41
CA GLY A 100 10.91 13.70 -10.57
C GLY A 100 9.57 12.97 -10.65
N VAL A 101 8.43 13.69 -10.55
CA VAL A 101 7.10 13.10 -10.74
C VAL A 101 6.61 13.34 -12.16
N THR A 102 6.11 12.29 -12.80
CA THR A 102 5.41 12.37 -14.08
C THR A 102 4.05 11.72 -13.95
N VAL A 103 3.00 12.49 -14.18
CA VAL A 103 1.62 11.99 -14.15
C VAL A 103 1.24 11.46 -15.53
N VAL A 104 0.78 10.22 -15.59
CA VAL A 104 0.23 9.60 -16.80
C VAL A 104 -1.26 9.39 -16.59
N ASP A 105 -2.06 10.32 -17.09
CA ASP A 105 -3.52 10.24 -17.08
C ASP A 105 -4.03 9.78 -18.44
N ARG A 106 -4.05 8.47 -18.61
CA ARG A 106 -4.55 7.82 -19.82
C ARG A 106 -5.48 6.69 -19.44
N GLU A 107 -6.76 6.87 -19.69
CA GLU A 107 -7.72 5.78 -19.45
C GLU A 107 -7.46 4.55 -20.33
N PRO A 108 -7.62 3.35 -19.77
CA PRO A 108 -7.99 3.01 -18.38
C PRO A 108 -6.79 2.97 -17.43
N THR A 109 -5.66 3.54 -17.80
CA THR A 109 -4.39 3.42 -17.05
C THR A 109 -3.99 4.78 -16.51
N ARG A 110 -4.31 5.02 -15.23
CA ARG A 110 -3.82 6.17 -14.47
C ARG A 110 -2.68 5.74 -13.58
N GLN A 111 -1.54 6.41 -13.70
CA GLN A 111 -0.35 6.07 -12.92
C GLN A 111 0.54 7.30 -12.71
N ILE A 112 1.31 7.26 -11.65
CA ILE A 112 2.33 8.25 -11.36
C ILE A 112 3.69 7.58 -11.45
N HIS A 113 4.58 8.14 -12.25
CA HIS A 113 5.97 7.73 -12.31
C HIS A 113 6.78 8.61 -11.36
N PHE A 114 7.57 7.99 -10.51
CA PHE A 114 8.49 8.68 -9.62
C PHE A 114 9.93 8.31 -9.99
N GLY A 115 10.66 9.31 -10.48
CA GLY A 115 11.95 9.08 -11.11
C GLY A 115 11.85 8.12 -12.30
N THR A 116 12.86 7.29 -12.44
CA THR A 116 12.90 6.21 -13.44
C THR A 116 12.57 4.84 -12.85
N ASN A 117 12.44 4.76 -11.52
CA ASN A 117 12.47 3.49 -10.79
C ASN A 117 11.10 3.03 -10.31
N TYR A 118 10.14 3.94 -10.09
CA TYR A 118 8.86 3.59 -9.50
C TYR A 118 7.68 3.99 -10.38
N VAL A 119 6.72 3.09 -10.50
CA VAL A 119 5.41 3.35 -11.09
C VAL A 119 4.33 3.02 -10.08
N VAL A 120 3.54 4.03 -9.73
CA VAL A 120 2.50 3.95 -8.70
C VAL A 120 1.12 3.89 -9.36
N ARG A 121 0.26 3.00 -8.87
CA ARG A 121 -1.19 3.01 -9.15
C ARG A 121 -1.98 3.06 -7.86
N PHE A 122 -3.05 3.86 -7.87
CA PHE A 122 -3.97 3.90 -6.72
C PHE A 122 -4.93 2.73 -6.74
N LYS A 123 -5.03 2.05 -5.61
CA LYS A 123 -5.86 0.86 -5.43
C LYS A 123 -6.51 0.83 -4.05
N ARG A 124 -7.75 0.39 -4.03
CA ARG A 124 -8.41 0.01 -2.80
C ARG A 124 -7.84 -1.30 -2.30
N HIS A 125 -7.47 -1.35 -1.03
CA HIS A 125 -7.01 -2.56 -0.35
C HIS A 125 -8.12 -3.09 0.55
N THR A 126 -8.24 -4.40 0.62
CA THR A 126 -9.09 -5.06 1.62
C THR A 126 -8.35 -5.15 2.95
N GLY A 127 -9.05 -5.45 4.05
CA GLY A 127 -8.41 -5.73 5.35
C GLY A 127 -7.39 -6.89 5.32
N LYS A 128 -7.44 -7.75 4.30
CA LYS A 128 -6.45 -8.81 4.04
C LYS A 128 -5.36 -8.37 3.05
N LEU A 129 -5.19 -7.07 2.85
CA LEU A 129 -4.19 -6.46 1.98
C LEU A 129 -4.25 -6.87 0.49
N LYS A 130 -5.34 -7.49 0.06
CA LYS A 130 -5.58 -7.74 -1.37
C LYS A 130 -6.04 -6.47 -2.04
N ILE A 131 -5.59 -6.22 -3.26
CA ILE A 131 -6.07 -5.09 -4.06
C ILE A 131 -7.25 -5.49 -4.91
N GLU A 132 -8.24 -4.60 -4.99
CA GLU A 132 -9.36 -4.78 -5.89
C GLU A 132 -8.98 -4.24 -7.28
N SER A 133 -8.79 -5.16 -8.20
CA SER A 133 -8.48 -4.86 -9.59
C SER A 133 -9.06 -5.95 -10.48
N PHE A 134 -9.65 -5.53 -11.61
CA PHE A 134 -10.11 -6.50 -12.59
C PHE A 134 -8.90 -7.21 -13.23
N PRO A 135 -8.90 -8.54 -13.33
CA PRO A 135 -7.73 -9.31 -13.73
C PRO A 135 -7.52 -9.32 -15.27
N THR A 136 -7.32 -8.14 -15.87
CA THR A 136 -6.89 -8.07 -17.27
C THR A 136 -5.43 -8.49 -17.40
N LYS A 137 -5.03 -8.96 -18.60
CA LYS A 137 -3.62 -9.30 -18.89
C LYS A 137 -2.67 -8.15 -18.53
N GLY A 138 -3.03 -6.91 -18.87
CA GLY A 138 -2.23 -5.73 -18.55
C GLY A 138 -2.16 -5.43 -17.03
N ALA A 139 -3.26 -5.64 -16.29
CA ALA A 139 -3.25 -5.47 -14.85
C ALA A 139 -2.40 -6.55 -14.17
N LEU A 140 -2.51 -7.80 -14.60
CA LEU A 140 -1.71 -8.89 -14.06
C LEU A 140 -0.22 -8.70 -14.34
N ALA A 141 0.14 -8.30 -15.56
CA ALA A 141 1.52 -8.00 -15.93
C ALA A 141 2.08 -6.82 -15.12
N PHE A 142 1.27 -5.80 -14.87
CA PHE A 142 1.72 -4.65 -14.06
C PHE A 142 2.12 -5.05 -12.64
N TRP A 143 1.40 -5.98 -12.01
CA TRP A 143 1.68 -6.40 -10.64
C TRP A 143 2.74 -7.51 -10.53
N ALA A 144 3.24 -8.04 -11.64
CA ALA A 144 4.23 -9.11 -11.66
C ALA A 144 5.66 -8.54 -11.65
N ASN A 145 6.10 -8.04 -10.51
CA ASN A 145 7.41 -7.40 -10.36
C ASN A 145 8.61 -8.33 -10.61
N ARG A 146 8.43 -9.65 -10.49
CA ARG A 146 9.48 -10.65 -10.80
C ARG A 146 9.58 -11.02 -12.26
N ALA A 147 8.49 -10.86 -13.01
CA ALA A 147 8.39 -11.46 -14.35
C ALA A 147 9.09 -10.63 -15.45
N THR A 148 9.54 -9.41 -15.15
CA THR A 148 10.17 -8.55 -16.14
C THR A 148 11.68 -8.64 -15.99
N PRO A 149 12.39 -9.37 -16.86
CA PRO A 149 13.85 -9.32 -16.87
C PRO A 149 14.28 -7.92 -17.25
N THR A 150 14.88 -7.23 -16.31
CA THR A 150 15.43 -5.89 -16.50
C THR A 150 16.95 -5.94 -16.46
N LEU A 151 17.58 -5.03 -17.18
CA LEU A 151 19.03 -4.84 -17.05
C LEU A 151 19.32 -4.26 -15.66
N PRO A 152 20.39 -4.72 -14.99
CA PRO A 152 20.79 -4.17 -13.71
C PRO A 152 20.91 -2.63 -13.76
N GLY A 153 20.21 -1.96 -12.81
CA GLY A 153 20.17 -0.50 -12.73
C GLY A 153 19.09 0.17 -13.59
N LEU A 154 18.27 -0.60 -14.31
CA LEU A 154 17.11 -0.12 -15.08
C LEU A 154 15.80 -0.77 -14.59
N GLU A 155 15.81 -1.28 -13.36
CA GLU A 155 14.63 -1.88 -12.77
C GLU A 155 13.55 -0.84 -12.55
N VAL A 156 12.34 -1.14 -13.05
CA VAL A 156 11.15 -0.35 -12.79
C VAL A 156 10.22 -1.16 -11.89
N TRP A 157 10.00 -0.64 -10.70
CA TRP A 157 9.20 -1.29 -9.69
C TRP A 157 7.78 -0.73 -9.65
N THR A 158 6.80 -1.60 -9.57
CA THR A 158 5.40 -1.20 -9.48
C THR A 158 4.90 -1.25 -8.06
N LEU A 159 4.28 -0.16 -7.62
CA LEU A 159 3.77 0.03 -6.28
C LEU A 159 2.25 0.24 -6.30
N ALA A 160 1.55 -0.33 -5.34
CA ALA A 160 0.16 0.00 -5.07
C ALA A 160 0.08 0.93 -3.87
N MET A 161 -0.44 2.12 -4.08
CA MET A 161 -0.79 3.07 -3.03
C MET A 161 -2.31 3.17 -2.95
N GLY A 162 -2.85 3.50 -1.79
CA GLY A 162 -4.29 3.65 -1.63
C GLY A 162 -4.70 3.67 -0.18
N TYR A 163 -5.81 3.05 0.09
CA TYR A 163 -6.43 3.03 1.42
C TYR A 163 -6.96 1.63 1.73
N ILE A 164 -7.08 1.33 3.01
CA ILE A 164 -7.78 0.14 3.48
C ILE A 164 -9.27 0.46 3.52
N TRP A 165 -10.08 -0.31 2.79
CA TRP A 165 -11.52 -0.15 2.82
C TRP A 165 -12.12 -0.94 3.97
N GLN A 166 -12.95 -0.28 4.77
CA GLN A 166 -13.69 -0.86 5.89
C GLN A 166 -15.17 -1.08 5.48
N PRO A 167 -15.51 -2.24 4.92
CA PRO A 167 -16.83 -2.46 4.32
C PRO A 167 -17.98 -2.44 5.33
N GLU A 168 -17.71 -2.78 6.58
CA GLU A 168 -18.69 -2.78 7.69
C GLU A 168 -19.13 -1.35 8.03
N LEU A 169 -18.21 -0.40 7.95
CA LEU A 169 -18.45 1.00 8.27
C LEU A 169 -18.73 1.85 7.02
N GLY A 170 -18.41 1.35 5.83
CA GLY A 170 -18.48 2.13 4.60
C GLY A 170 -17.41 3.23 4.50
N GLU A 171 -16.29 3.09 5.22
CA GLU A 171 -15.32 4.15 5.42
C GLU A 171 -13.96 3.88 4.78
N ILE A 172 -13.27 4.98 4.50
CA ILE A 172 -11.86 4.98 4.07
C ILE A 172 -10.99 4.91 5.33
N GLY A 173 -10.29 3.80 5.51
CA GLY A 173 -9.32 3.60 6.58
C GLY A 173 -7.95 4.20 6.26
N ASP A 174 -6.88 3.59 6.79
CA ASP A 174 -5.52 4.10 6.71
C ASP A 174 -4.97 4.18 5.29
N ALA A 175 -4.13 5.18 5.06
CA ALA A 175 -3.33 5.26 3.86
C ALA A 175 -2.30 4.13 3.84
N ILE A 176 -2.14 3.46 2.71
CA ILE A 176 -1.30 2.27 2.58
C ILE A 176 -0.44 2.34 1.32
N LEU A 177 0.82 1.92 1.47
CA LEU A 177 1.74 1.63 0.39
C LEU A 177 2.05 0.14 0.41
N SER A 178 2.00 -0.54 -0.72
CA SER A 178 2.35 -1.96 -0.81
C SER A 178 3.17 -2.29 -2.05
N PHE A 179 4.14 -3.16 -1.87
CA PHE A 179 4.90 -3.80 -2.93
C PHE A 179 4.42 -5.25 -3.11
N ARG A 180 4.26 -5.68 -4.35
CA ARG A 180 3.53 -6.90 -4.66
C ARG A 180 4.22 -7.71 -5.75
N ASP A 181 4.06 -9.03 -5.68
CA ASP A 181 4.40 -9.93 -6.77
C ASP A 181 3.14 -10.68 -7.22
N GLY A 182 2.26 -9.95 -7.87
CA GLY A 182 0.91 -10.35 -8.25
C GLY A 182 -0.19 -9.60 -7.50
N LYS A 183 -1.39 -9.60 -8.06
CA LYS A 183 -2.55 -8.87 -7.54
C LYS A 183 -2.88 -9.21 -6.08
N ASP A 184 -2.82 -10.47 -5.73
CA ASP A 184 -3.23 -10.99 -4.42
C ASP A 184 -2.04 -11.37 -3.51
N LYS A 185 -0.80 -11.08 -3.93
CA LYS A 185 0.42 -11.43 -3.22
C LYS A 185 1.21 -10.20 -2.79
N PRO A 186 0.86 -9.56 -1.66
CA PRO A 186 1.72 -8.54 -1.08
C PRO A 186 3.02 -9.18 -0.59
N ILE A 187 4.14 -8.56 -0.91
CA ILE A 187 5.46 -8.90 -0.37
C ILE A 187 5.65 -8.17 0.95
N TRP A 188 5.33 -6.88 0.94
CA TRP A 188 5.22 -6.06 2.14
C TRP A 188 4.15 -4.98 1.94
N SER A 189 3.64 -4.50 3.04
CA SER A 189 2.72 -3.37 3.09
C SER A 189 3.03 -2.53 4.30
N VAL A 190 2.88 -1.21 4.17
CA VAL A 190 3.11 -0.25 5.24
C VAL A 190 1.95 0.72 5.31
N THR A 191 1.48 1.02 6.51
CA THR A 191 0.57 2.14 6.76
C THR A 191 1.37 3.42 6.86
N LEU A 192 0.82 4.48 6.29
CA LEU A 192 1.44 5.79 6.27
C LEU A 192 0.62 6.74 7.14
N ASN A 193 1.26 7.30 8.15
CA ASN A 193 0.66 8.26 9.06
C ASN A 193 1.46 9.56 9.05
N SER A 194 0.77 10.69 8.97
CA SER A 194 1.41 11.98 9.17
C SER A 194 1.17 12.45 10.60
N HIS A 195 2.25 12.63 11.35
CA HIS A 195 2.20 13.30 12.64
C HIS A 195 2.64 14.75 12.42
N GLY A 196 1.71 15.66 12.21
CA GLY A 196 2.17 17.00 11.97
C GLY A 196 1.15 18.09 12.17
N GLY A 197 1.54 19.08 12.98
CA GLY A 197 1.16 20.46 12.83
C GLY A 197 1.95 21.08 11.68
N GLU A 198 1.62 22.30 11.28
CA GLU A 198 2.04 23.02 10.06
C GLU A 198 3.55 23.12 9.74
N SER A 199 4.47 22.56 10.53
CA SER A 199 5.90 22.83 10.39
C SER A 199 6.86 21.63 10.38
N ALA A 200 6.44 20.41 10.68
CA ALA A 200 7.33 19.25 10.57
C ALA A 200 6.51 17.99 10.31
N THR A 201 6.64 17.45 9.14
CA THR A 201 5.95 16.24 8.73
C THR A 201 6.87 15.05 8.98
N ASP A 202 6.81 14.52 10.18
CA ASP A 202 7.40 13.19 10.43
C ASP A 202 6.40 12.15 9.90
N ILE A 203 6.75 11.51 8.79
CA ILE A 203 6.02 10.37 8.31
C ILE A 203 6.48 9.17 9.13
N THR A 204 5.53 8.57 9.82
CA THR A 204 5.74 7.26 10.44
C THR A 204 5.07 6.21 9.58
N TRP A 205 5.71 5.08 9.46
CA TRP A 205 5.13 3.93 8.80
C TRP A 205 5.28 2.68 9.68
N GLU A 206 4.29 1.82 9.61
CA GLU A 206 4.28 0.55 10.32
C GLU A 206 4.15 -0.58 9.30
N PRO A 207 5.03 -1.59 9.34
CA PRO A 207 4.87 -2.77 8.50
C PRO A 207 3.62 -3.52 8.93
N ILE A 208 2.84 -3.96 7.96
CA ILE A 208 1.74 -4.88 8.19
C ILE A 208 2.24 -6.26 7.84
N ASP A 209 2.33 -7.14 8.83
CA ASP A 209 2.68 -8.54 8.59
C ASP A 209 1.65 -9.17 7.64
N PRO A 210 2.07 -9.69 6.49
CA PRO A 210 1.16 -10.46 5.66
C PRO A 210 0.70 -11.66 6.49
N GLN A 211 -0.60 -11.73 6.77
CA GLN A 211 -1.17 -12.93 7.35
C GLN A 211 -0.88 -14.06 6.36
N LEU A 212 0.08 -14.89 6.68
CA LEU A 212 0.33 -16.12 5.93
C LEU A 212 -1.00 -16.89 5.87
N PRO A 213 -1.41 -17.38 4.70
CA PRO A 213 -2.58 -18.23 4.63
C PRO A 213 -2.34 -19.39 5.62
N GLN A 214 -3.21 -19.49 6.63
CA GLN A 214 -3.25 -20.69 7.44
C GLN A 214 -3.54 -21.82 6.46
N LEU A 215 -2.59 -22.71 6.28
CA LEU A 215 -2.82 -23.98 5.61
C LEU A 215 -3.84 -24.71 6.49
N ASP A 216 -5.07 -24.76 6.03
CA ASP A 216 -6.07 -25.63 6.61
C ASP A 216 -5.70 -27.05 6.20
N LEU A 217 -5.02 -27.75 7.12
CA LEU A 217 -4.61 -29.14 6.93
C LEU A 217 -5.73 -30.11 7.29
N SER A 218 -6.93 -29.62 7.62
CA SER A 218 -8.06 -30.49 8.00
C SER A 218 -8.59 -31.34 6.85
N ASP A 219 -8.26 -30.99 5.59
CA ASP A 219 -8.64 -31.76 4.39
C ASP A 219 -7.54 -32.74 3.91
N VAL A 220 -6.43 -32.86 4.63
CA VAL A 220 -5.52 -33.97 4.38
C VAL A 220 -6.11 -35.22 5.05
N ALA A 221 -7.02 -35.87 4.34
CA ALA A 221 -7.47 -37.19 4.71
C ALA A 221 -6.24 -38.09 4.83
N THR A 222 -6.01 -38.63 6.01
CA THR A 222 -5.16 -39.78 6.19
C THR A 222 -5.81 -40.89 5.39
N GLU A 223 -5.25 -41.22 4.21
CA GLU A 223 -5.48 -42.50 3.60
C GLU A 223 -4.79 -43.52 4.52
N ASP A 224 -5.53 -43.93 5.54
CA ASP A 224 -5.11 -45.07 6.36
C ASP A 224 -5.23 -46.34 5.53
N ASP A 225 -4.10 -47.02 5.42
CA ASP A 225 -3.88 -48.35 4.91
C ASP A 225 -4.97 -49.36 5.36
N GLU A 226 -5.95 -49.60 4.54
CA GLU A 226 -6.78 -50.79 4.62
C GLU A 226 -6.47 -51.70 3.42
N ASP A 227 -5.28 -52.32 3.42
CA ASP A 227 -5.03 -53.49 2.59
C ASP A 227 -3.98 -54.39 3.25
N ALA A 228 -4.40 -55.13 4.28
CA ALA A 228 -3.70 -56.35 4.69
C ALA A 228 -4.58 -57.21 5.59
N ALA A 229 -5.50 -58.00 5.02
CA ALA A 229 -5.90 -59.28 5.55
C ALA A 229 -7.02 -59.93 4.71
N ASP A 230 -6.70 -60.65 3.69
CA ASP A 230 -7.40 -61.92 3.49
C ASP A 230 -6.50 -62.87 2.65
N GLY A 231 -5.90 -63.83 3.35
CA GLY A 231 -5.13 -64.91 2.82
C GLY A 231 -5.35 -66.13 3.69
N SER A 232 -6.43 -66.88 3.44
CA SER A 232 -6.55 -68.29 3.86
C SER A 232 -7.51 -69.01 2.95
#